data_65ab1f340ce744d7498d2a65a3a23fdd
#
_entry.id   65ab1f340ce744d7498d2a65a3a23fdd
#
_cell.length_a   1.000
_cell.length_b   1.000
_cell.length_c   1.000
_cell.angle_alpha   90.00
_cell.angle_beta   90.00
_cell.angle_gamma   90.00
#
_symmetry.space_group_name_H-M   'P 1'
#
loop_
_entity.id
_entity.type
_entity.pdbx_description
1 polymer ?
#
loop_
_entity_poly.entity_id
_entity_poly.type
_entity_poly.pdbx_seq_one_letter_code
_entity_poly.pdbx_strand_id
1 'polypeptide(L)'
;MRTTFITILLATVSITGYAQRQFENFRDSTLRLDYIFSGNVHSQHIALDELKLSPRWYGKRQNLTEVPVEGNGQIIVRRHNTDEVIYRNSFCTLFQEWLSYPEAHTSTRSFENVFLIPMPRDTADVTVRLTNSRREIMAELTHTVVPSDILIRRIGFGQRTPYVTLQTADDSLHSIRIAYVAEGYKADEMETFLADARIATEAIFSHEPFRSSSSRFSLYAVMPPSADSGTSEPAKGLWLNTPLHSNFNTFYSDRYLTTLHLKDLHDILAGIPYEHIIVLVNTSNYGGGGILNSYNLSMTHHPSFRPVVVHEFGHSFAGLADEYAYEEEAIPMYPHDIEPWEQNITTLVDFNGKWENLIPKGTPVPTPLSDSPEVAASRVGLFEGAGYSMRGVYRGTQDCRMRTNTNPEFCPVCRQAIQRVIDFYTVER
;
A
#
# COMPACT_ATOMS: atom_id res chain seq x y z
N MET A 1 -47.57 7.89 15.72
CA MET A 1 -46.37 7.01 15.52
C MET A 1 -46.28 6.51 14.06
N ARG A 2 -46.53 7.29 13.04
CA ARG A 2 -46.41 6.89 11.61
C ARG A 2 -45.44 7.77 10.77
N THR A 3 -44.91 8.83 11.37
CA THR A 3 -44.10 9.81 10.63
C THR A 3 -42.61 9.57 10.72
N THR A 4 -42.13 8.80 11.70
CA THR A 4 -40.66 8.61 11.95
C THR A 4 -40.05 7.53 11.05
N PHE A 5 -40.81 6.56 10.55
CA PHE A 5 -40.33 5.50 9.67
C PHE A 5 -40.08 5.95 8.22
N ILE A 6 -40.81 6.96 7.75
CA ILE A 6 -40.69 7.43 6.35
C ILE A 6 -39.38 8.28 6.17
N THR A 7 -38.95 8.98 7.20
CA THR A 7 -37.77 9.85 7.13
C THR A 7 -36.45 9.03 7.09
N ILE A 8 -36.39 7.88 7.77
CA ILE A 8 -35.19 7.00 7.78
C ILE A 8 -35.07 6.28 6.43
N LEU A 9 -36.16 5.88 5.80
CA LEU A 9 -36.14 5.21 4.50
C LEU A 9 -35.73 6.16 3.35
N LEU A 10 -36.11 7.44 3.44
CA LEU A 10 -35.70 8.47 2.48
C LEU A 10 -34.23 8.84 2.58
N ALA A 11 -33.63 8.80 3.77
CA ALA A 11 -32.19 9.08 3.97
C ALA A 11 -31.32 7.94 3.42
N THR A 12 -31.68 6.69 3.63
CA THR A 12 -30.94 5.53 3.10
C THR A 12 -31.01 5.45 1.57
N VAL A 13 -32.16 5.73 0.97
CA VAL A 13 -32.32 5.78 -0.49
C VAL A 13 -31.52 6.93 -1.12
N SER A 14 -31.33 8.05 -0.42
CA SER A 14 -30.57 9.18 -0.92
C SER A 14 -29.05 8.91 -0.90
N ILE A 15 -28.55 8.18 0.09
CA ILE A 15 -27.10 7.87 0.23
C ILE A 15 -26.67 6.81 -0.80
N THR A 16 -27.43 5.75 -0.96
CA THR A 16 -27.18 4.73 -2.00
C THR A 16 -27.28 5.33 -3.41
N GLY A 17 -28.21 6.25 -3.63
CA GLY A 17 -28.35 6.97 -4.90
C GLY A 17 -27.15 7.88 -5.23
N TYR A 18 -26.48 8.47 -4.24
CA TYR A 18 -25.32 9.32 -4.45
C TYR A 18 -24.06 8.52 -4.78
N ALA A 19 -23.74 7.47 -4.03
CA ALA A 19 -22.63 6.57 -4.30
C ALA A 19 -22.76 5.86 -5.66
N GLN A 20 -23.97 5.40 -6.00
CA GLN A 20 -24.27 4.80 -7.28
C GLN A 20 -24.09 5.80 -8.45
N ARG A 21 -24.46 7.08 -8.29
CA ARG A 21 -24.24 8.13 -9.29
C ARG A 21 -22.75 8.41 -9.53
N GLN A 22 -21.89 8.33 -8.51
CA GLN A 22 -20.45 8.55 -8.71
C GLN A 22 -19.81 7.48 -9.61
N PHE A 23 -20.20 6.20 -9.47
CA PHE A 23 -19.65 5.13 -10.29
C PHE A 23 -20.22 5.10 -11.73
N GLU A 24 -21.28 5.87 -12.02
CA GLU A 24 -21.84 6.04 -13.39
C GLU A 24 -20.83 6.60 -14.39
N ASN A 25 -19.80 7.31 -13.94
CA ASN A 25 -18.70 7.77 -14.78
C ASN A 25 -17.81 6.64 -15.30
N PHE A 26 -17.97 5.42 -14.80
CA PHE A 26 -17.07 4.30 -15.05
C PHE A 26 -17.81 3.07 -15.58
N ARG A 27 -17.06 2.20 -16.26
CA ARG A 27 -17.46 0.83 -16.61
C ARG A 27 -16.99 -0.10 -15.52
N ASP A 28 -17.66 -1.23 -15.34
CA ASP A 28 -17.21 -2.29 -14.43
C ASP A 28 -16.05 -3.09 -15.06
N SER A 29 -14.94 -2.41 -15.30
CA SER A 29 -13.70 -2.95 -15.82
C SER A 29 -12.52 -2.11 -15.32
N THR A 30 -11.33 -2.70 -15.29
CA THR A 30 -10.11 -2.06 -14.82
C THR A 30 -9.32 -1.52 -15.98
N LEU A 31 -8.95 -0.23 -15.94
CA LEU A 31 -7.88 0.32 -16.76
C LEU A 31 -6.58 0.26 -15.95
N ARG A 32 -5.63 -0.52 -16.42
CA ARG A 32 -4.27 -0.56 -15.93
C ARG A 32 -3.43 0.47 -16.67
N LEU A 33 -2.69 1.25 -15.92
CA LEU A 33 -1.82 2.32 -16.37
C LEU A 33 -0.38 1.92 -16.07
N ASP A 34 0.40 1.61 -17.09
CA ASP A 34 1.82 1.30 -16.97
C ASP A 34 2.64 2.55 -17.27
N TYR A 35 3.50 2.94 -16.32
CA TYR A 35 4.39 4.08 -16.47
C TYR A 35 5.84 3.69 -16.18
N ILE A 36 6.76 4.47 -16.74
CA ILE A 36 8.17 4.50 -16.35
C ILE A 36 8.42 5.82 -15.64
N PHE A 37 8.84 5.76 -14.37
CA PHE A 37 9.37 6.91 -13.66
C PHE A 37 10.89 6.86 -13.73
N SER A 38 11.51 7.99 -14.04
CA SER A 38 12.97 8.05 -14.23
C SER A 38 13.53 9.38 -13.76
N GLY A 39 14.82 9.43 -13.49
CA GLY A 39 15.47 10.66 -13.10
C GLY A 39 16.42 10.48 -11.93
N ASN A 40 16.59 11.55 -11.16
CA ASN A 40 17.43 11.65 -9.97
C ASN A 40 16.87 12.76 -9.05
N VAL A 41 17.61 13.13 -7.98
CA VAL A 41 17.14 14.17 -7.04
C VAL A 41 16.94 15.54 -7.68
N HIS A 42 17.57 15.83 -8.83
CA HIS A 42 17.52 17.14 -9.49
C HIS A 42 16.44 17.21 -10.59
N SER A 43 16.11 16.07 -11.21
CA SER A 43 15.17 16.02 -12.33
C SER A 43 14.44 14.68 -12.35
N GLN A 44 13.10 14.74 -12.37
CA GLN A 44 12.24 13.57 -12.35
C GLN A 44 11.30 13.62 -13.56
N HIS A 45 11.06 12.48 -14.18
CA HIS A 45 10.26 12.33 -15.38
C HIS A 45 9.26 11.19 -15.22
N ILE A 46 8.05 11.38 -15.75
CA ILE A 46 7.00 10.38 -15.87
C ILE A 46 6.76 10.14 -17.36
N ALA A 47 6.82 8.90 -17.80
CA ALA A 47 6.47 8.50 -19.16
C ALA A 47 5.34 7.45 -19.11
N LEU A 48 4.29 7.66 -19.91
CA LEU A 48 3.28 6.63 -20.15
C LEU A 48 3.92 5.55 -21.03
N ASP A 49 3.82 4.29 -20.59
CA ASP A 49 4.34 3.14 -21.32
C ASP A 49 3.20 2.42 -22.07
N GLU A 50 2.22 1.88 -21.35
CA GLU A 50 1.13 1.10 -21.94
C GLU A 50 -0.18 1.28 -21.17
N LEU A 51 -1.31 1.18 -21.88
CA LEU A 51 -2.64 1.08 -21.30
C LEU A 51 -3.19 -0.33 -21.52
N LYS A 52 -3.75 -0.94 -20.48
CA LYS A 52 -4.32 -2.30 -20.54
C LYS A 52 -5.71 -2.34 -19.93
N LEU A 53 -6.64 -3.04 -20.58
CA LEU A 53 -7.99 -3.27 -20.10
C LEU A 53 -8.10 -4.68 -19.51
N SER A 54 -8.57 -4.78 -18.27
CA SER A 54 -8.86 -6.06 -17.59
C SER A 54 -10.37 -6.16 -17.25
N PRO A 55 -10.95 -7.39 -17.20
CA PRO A 55 -12.35 -7.55 -16.85
C PRO A 55 -12.59 -7.18 -15.38
N ARG A 56 -13.72 -6.56 -15.12
CA ARG A 56 -14.19 -6.12 -13.82
C ARG A 56 -13.26 -5.14 -13.08
N TRP A 57 -13.88 -4.26 -12.31
CA TRP A 57 -13.23 -3.37 -11.36
C TRP A 57 -13.33 -3.97 -9.95
N TYR A 58 -12.20 -4.06 -9.26
CA TYR A 58 -12.11 -4.66 -7.93
C TYR A 58 -11.73 -3.67 -6.83
N GLY A 59 -11.41 -2.43 -7.18
CA GLY A 59 -11.09 -1.37 -6.25
C GLY A 59 -12.31 -0.64 -5.71
N LYS A 60 -12.08 0.47 -5.01
CA LYS A 60 -13.12 1.25 -4.35
C LYS A 60 -14.22 1.69 -5.32
N ARG A 61 -15.48 1.64 -4.85
CA ARG A 61 -16.68 2.05 -5.60
C ARG A 61 -17.38 3.26 -4.98
N GLN A 62 -16.97 3.65 -3.79
CA GLN A 62 -17.40 4.84 -3.06
C GLN A 62 -16.20 5.72 -2.72
N ASN A 63 -16.44 6.96 -2.27
CA ASN A 63 -15.38 7.93 -1.98
C ASN A 63 -14.38 8.08 -3.15
N LEU A 64 -14.90 8.05 -4.39
CA LEU A 64 -14.05 7.92 -5.59
C LEU A 64 -13.07 9.08 -5.75
N THR A 65 -13.43 10.27 -5.29
CA THR A 65 -12.63 11.50 -5.39
C THR A 65 -11.76 11.79 -4.16
N GLU A 66 -11.83 10.91 -3.14
CA GLU A 66 -11.10 11.03 -1.89
C GLU A 66 -9.99 9.96 -1.78
N VAL A 67 -9.02 10.20 -0.91
CA VAL A 67 -7.98 9.23 -0.56
C VAL A 67 -7.91 9.09 0.96
N PRO A 68 -7.75 7.87 1.51
CA PRO A 68 -7.66 7.66 2.96
C PRO A 68 -6.30 8.09 3.52
N VAL A 69 -5.26 8.05 2.68
CA VAL A 69 -3.85 8.39 3.00
C VAL A 69 -3.26 9.12 1.80
N GLU A 70 -2.48 10.16 2.02
CA GLU A 70 -1.98 11.01 0.93
C GLU A 70 -0.85 10.38 0.10
N GLY A 71 0.15 9.74 0.72
CA GLY A 71 1.33 9.22 0.02
C GLY A 71 2.21 10.31 -0.62
N ASN A 72 3.19 9.90 -1.42
CA ASN A 72 4.10 10.77 -2.16
C ASN A 72 3.71 10.95 -3.64
N GLY A 73 2.67 10.26 -4.08
CA GLY A 73 2.18 10.36 -5.44
C GLY A 73 0.66 10.28 -5.51
N GLN A 74 0.09 10.82 -6.56
CA GLN A 74 -1.35 10.81 -6.78
C GLN A 74 -1.69 10.55 -8.23
N ILE A 75 -2.78 9.80 -8.44
CA ILE A 75 -3.48 9.69 -9.72
C ILE A 75 -4.80 10.44 -9.57
N ILE A 76 -5.06 11.34 -10.51
CA ILE A 76 -6.25 12.18 -10.55
C ILE A 76 -6.89 12.00 -11.92
N VAL A 77 -8.13 11.53 -11.97
CA VAL A 77 -8.89 11.39 -13.21
C VAL A 77 -9.94 12.49 -13.24
N ARG A 78 -9.93 13.24 -14.34
CA ARG A 78 -10.90 14.32 -14.60
C ARG A 78 -11.77 13.99 -15.80
N ARG A 79 -12.98 14.50 -15.80
CA ARG A 79 -13.80 14.55 -17.03
C ARG A 79 -13.06 15.38 -18.08
N HIS A 80 -12.95 14.85 -19.29
CA HIS A 80 -12.17 15.47 -20.37
C HIS A 80 -12.54 16.94 -20.60
N ASN A 81 -11.50 17.77 -20.72
CA ASN A 81 -11.60 19.22 -20.89
C ASN A 81 -12.37 19.95 -19.77
N THR A 82 -12.39 19.41 -18.54
CA THR A 82 -12.98 20.07 -17.37
C THR A 82 -12.08 19.91 -16.14
N ASP A 83 -12.36 20.68 -15.09
CA ASP A 83 -11.70 20.53 -13.79
C ASP A 83 -12.41 19.53 -12.85
N GLU A 84 -13.51 18.91 -13.30
CA GLU A 84 -14.29 17.96 -12.52
C GLU A 84 -13.48 16.67 -12.26
N VAL A 85 -13.06 16.47 -11.01
CA VAL A 85 -12.40 15.25 -10.57
C VAL A 85 -13.46 14.17 -10.40
N ILE A 86 -13.27 13.02 -11.08
CA ILE A 86 -14.17 11.86 -11.00
C ILE A 86 -13.54 10.65 -10.29
N TYR A 87 -12.20 10.62 -10.15
CA TYR A 87 -11.49 9.60 -9.38
C TYR A 87 -10.14 10.14 -8.88
N ARG A 88 -9.74 9.70 -7.68
CA ARG A 88 -8.39 9.92 -7.13
C ARG A 88 -7.88 8.66 -6.47
N ASN A 89 -6.57 8.43 -6.54
CA ASN A 89 -5.86 7.48 -5.72
C ASN A 89 -4.49 8.07 -5.34
N SER A 90 -3.92 7.56 -4.25
CA SER A 90 -2.59 7.93 -3.78
C SER A 90 -1.69 6.71 -3.73
N PHE A 91 -0.39 6.93 -3.78
CA PHE A 91 0.60 5.87 -3.78
C PHE A 91 1.97 6.36 -3.28
N CYS A 92 2.85 5.41 -2.97
CA CYS A 92 4.29 5.62 -2.92
C CYS A 92 4.98 4.72 -3.95
N THR A 93 6.25 4.97 -4.23
CA THR A 93 7.02 4.19 -5.21
C THR A 93 8.45 3.92 -4.75
N LEU A 94 8.99 2.81 -5.21
CA LEU A 94 10.40 2.49 -5.01
C LEU A 94 11.34 3.53 -5.65
N PHE A 95 10.90 4.20 -6.75
CA PHE A 95 11.62 5.31 -7.35
C PHE A 95 11.79 6.46 -6.36
N GLN A 96 10.70 6.90 -5.70
CA GLN A 96 10.76 8.00 -4.75
C GLN A 96 11.56 7.66 -3.50
N GLU A 97 11.51 6.40 -3.04
CA GLU A 97 12.37 5.93 -1.96
C GLU A 97 13.84 5.95 -2.36
N TRP A 98 14.19 5.45 -3.57
CA TRP A 98 15.56 5.50 -4.08
C TRP A 98 16.14 6.92 -4.12
N LEU A 99 15.31 7.94 -4.33
CA LEU A 99 15.77 9.34 -4.32
C LEU A 99 16.36 9.80 -2.97
N SER A 100 16.08 9.09 -1.87
CA SER A 100 16.67 9.35 -0.56
C SER A 100 18.10 8.78 -0.40
N TYR A 101 18.53 7.93 -1.33
CA TYR A 101 19.86 7.30 -1.26
C TYR A 101 20.94 8.14 -1.96
N PRO A 102 22.22 8.05 -1.49
CA PRO A 102 23.31 8.83 -2.07
C PRO A 102 23.51 8.64 -3.57
N GLU A 103 23.22 7.44 -4.11
CA GLU A 103 23.32 7.14 -5.53
C GLU A 103 22.49 8.10 -6.39
N ALA A 104 21.32 8.51 -5.91
CA ALA A 104 20.42 9.38 -6.66
C ALA A 104 20.94 10.81 -6.87
N HIS A 105 22.02 11.22 -6.19
CA HIS A 105 22.70 12.50 -6.43
C HIS A 105 23.63 12.47 -7.65
N THR A 106 24.07 11.29 -8.06
CA THR A 106 25.11 11.13 -9.11
C THR A 106 24.66 10.29 -10.29
N SER A 107 23.58 9.51 -10.13
CA SER A 107 23.08 8.58 -11.14
C SER A 107 21.62 8.87 -11.51
N THR A 108 21.23 8.45 -12.70
CA THR A 108 19.83 8.44 -13.17
C THR A 108 19.37 7.01 -13.30
N ARG A 109 18.20 6.68 -12.74
CA ARG A 109 17.59 5.35 -12.86
C ARG A 109 16.17 5.45 -13.37
N SER A 110 15.64 4.32 -13.85
CA SER A 110 14.23 4.16 -14.26
C SER A 110 13.59 3.02 -13.50
N PHE A 111 12.29 3.16 -13.22
CA PHE A 111 11.49 2.21 -12.46
C PHE A 111 10.14 2.02 -13.13
N GLU A 112 9.71 0.77 -13.23
CA GLU A 112 8.34 0.44 -13.60
C GLU A 112 7.37 0.86 -12.51
N ASN A 113 6.23 1.40 -12.90
CA ASN A 113 5.12 1.69 -12.01
C ASN A 113 3.82 1.30 -12.68
N VAL A 114 2.95 0.66 -11.93
CA VAL A 114 1.66 0.17 -12.43
C VAL A 114 0.56 0.63 -11.50
N PHE A 115 -0.49 1.21 -12.07
CA PHE A 115 -1.64 1.68 -11.30
C PHE A 115 -2.94 1.19 -11.94
N LEU A 116 -3.94 0.98 -11.08
CA LEU A 116 -5.27 0.55 -11.48
C LEU A 116 -6.27 1.65 -11.20
N ILE A 117 -7.10 1.95 -12.20
CA ILE A 117 -8.27 2.81 -12.06
C ILE A 117 -9.50 2.13 -12.66
N PRO A 118 -10.72 2.50 -12.25
CA PRO A 118 -11.89 2.04 -12.97
C PRO A 118 -11.88 2.63 -14.39
N MET A 119 -12.25 1.83 -15.38
CA MET A 119 -12.26 2.26 -16.78
C MET A 119 -13.26 3.40 -16.99
N PRO A 120 -12.85 4.60 -17.41
CA PRO A 120 -13.79 5.67 -17.70
C PRO A 120 -14.80 5.26 -18.77
N ARG A 121 -16.04 5.73 -18.64
CA ARG A 121 -17.09 5.48 -19.65
C ARG A 121 -16.86 6.31 -20.90
N ASP A 122 -16.49 7.56 -20.70
CA ASP A 122 -16.22 8.55 -21.73
C ASP A 122 -14.73 8.95 -21.69
N THR A 123 -14.29 9.75 -22.66
CA THR A 123 -12.92 10.31 -22.67
C THR A 123 -12.64 11.02 -21.35
N ALA A 124 -11.48 10.78 -20.77
CA ALA A 124 -11.06 11.34 -19.48
C ALA A 124 -9.58 11.73 -19.51
N ASP A 125 -9.20 12.70 -18.69
CA ASP A 125 -7.81 13.12 -18.52
C ASP A 125 -7.26 12.52 -17.22
N VAL A 126 -6.13 11.82 -17.33
CA VAL A 126 -5.42 11.19 -16.21
C VAL A 126 -4.16 11.99 -15.91
N THR A 127 -4.07 12.53 -14.71
CA THR A 127 -2.87 13.21 -14.21
C THR A 127 -2.18 12.31 -13.19
N VAL A 128 -0.89 12.06 -13.40
CA VAL A 128 0.00 11.42 -12.41
C VAL A 128 0.96 12.49 -11.89
N ARG A 129 1.07 12.57 -10.56
CA ARG A 129 1.88 13.58 -9.88
C ARG A 129 2.77 12.92 -8.86
N LEU A 130 4.05 13.32 -8.81
CA LEU A 130 5.01 12.96 -7.77
C LEU A 130 5.33 14.18 -6.93
N THR A 131 5.37 14.00 -5.62
CA THR A 131 5.72 15.07 -4.66
C THR A 131 6.90 14.62 -3.78
N ASN A 132 7.66 15.59 -3.29
CA ASN A 132 8.69 15.36 -2.28
C ASN A 132 8.11 15.41 -0.85
N SER A 133 8.98 15.25 0.16
CA SER A 133 8.60 15.35 1.58
C SER A 133 8.03 16.73 1.99
N ARG A 134 8.25 17.78 1.18
CA ARG A 134 7.68 19.11 1.34
C ARG A 134 6.36 19.32 0.60
N ARG A 135 5.80 18.24 -0.02
CA ARG A 135 4.59 18.27 -0.85
C ARG A 135 4.73 19.14 -2.12
N GLU A 136 5.96 19.49 -2.50
CA GLU A 136 6.25 20.17 -3.76
C GLU A 136 6.16 19.18 -4.91
N ILE A 137 5.56 19.62 -6.02
CA ILE A 137 5.42 18.79 -7.23
C ILE A 137 6.78 18.69 -7.91
N MET A 138 7.34 17.48 -7.98
CA MET A 138 8.62 17.19 -8.60
C MET A 138 8.49 16.74 -10.06
N ALA A 139 7.39 16.06 -10.38
CA ALA A 139 7.03 15.68 -11.73
C ALA A 139 5.51 15.54 -11.85
N GLU A 140 4.99 15.90 -13.02
CA GLU A 140 3.58 15.74 -13.36
C GLU A 140 3.44 15.38 -14.84
N LEU A 141 2.57 14.42 -15.14
CA LEU A 141 2.15 14.07 -16.50
C LEU A 141 0.64 14.02 -16.56
N THR A 142 0.05 14.72 -17.51
CA THR A 142 -1.37 14.56 -17.86
C THR A 142 -1.47 13.97 -19.26
N HIS A 143 -2.28 12.93 -19.40
CA HIS A 143 -2.61 12.35 -20.72
C HIS A 143 -4.09 12.01 -20.80
N THR A 144 -4.60 11.96 -22.03
CA THR A 144 -6.00 11.64 -22.31
C THR A 144 -6.18 10.14 -22.53
N VAL A 145 -7.20 9.58 -21.91
CA VAL A 145 -7.68 8.20 -22.13
C VAL A 145 -8.94 8.25 -22.97
N VAL A 146 -8.89 7.65 -24.14
CA VAL A 146 -10.04 7.44 -25.02
C VAL A 146 -10.49 5.98 -24.91
N PRO A 147 -11.66 5.67 -24.32
CA PRO A 147 -12.07 4.29 -24.04
C PRO A 147 -12.24 3.36 -25.26
N SER A 148 -12.28 3.92 -26.45
CA SER A 148 -12.34 3.19 -27.72
C SER A 148 -10.99 3.08 -28.44
N ASP A 149 -9.90 3.54 -27.82
CA ASP A 149 -8.57 3.45 -28.40
C ASP A 149 -8.18 1.98 -28.59
N ILE A 150 -7.84 1.64 -29.84
CA ILE A 150 -7.48 0.28 -30.26
C ILE A 150 -6.14 -0.19 -29.67
N LEU A 151 -5.31 0.74 -29.19
CA LEU A 151 -4.02 0.44 -28.56
C LEU A 151 -4.18 0.03 -27.08
N ILE A 152 -5.36 0.18 -26.47
CA ILE A 152 -5.63 -0.35 -25.13
C ILE A 152 -5.68 -1.88 -25.20
N ARG A 153 -4.61 -2.54 -24.77
CA ARG A 153 -4.47 -3.99 -24.85
C ARG A 153 -5.39 -4.70 -23.85
N ARG A 154 -6.12 -5.70 -24.30
CA ARG A 154 -7.00 -6.51 -23.44
C ARG A 154 -6.24 -7.65 -22.80
N ILE A 155 -6.27 -7.74 -21.46
CA ILE A 155 -5.60 -8.75 -20.65
C ILE A 155 -6.57 -9.41 -19.67
N GLY A 156 -6.28 -10.64 -19.23
CA GLY A 156 -7.07 -11.33 -18.20
C GLY A 156 -8.49 -11.77 -18.62
N PHE A 157 -8.84 -11.70 -19.92
CA PHE A 157 -10.13 -12.18 -20.44
C PHE A 157 -10.12 -13.66 -20.81
N GLY A 158 -8.96 -14.26 -20.98
CA GLY A 158 -8.76 -15.68 -21.32
C GLY A 158 -8.19 -16.46 -20.14
N GLN A 159 -7.08 -17.16 -20.41
CA GLN A 159 -6.36 -17.90 -19.38
C GLN A 159 -5.81 -16.93 -18.32
N ARG A 160 -5.93 -17.36 -17.06
CA ARG A 160 -5.42 -16.64 -15.88
C ARG A 160 -4.39 -17.49 -15.17
N THR A 161 -3.50 -16.86 -14.43
CA THR A 161 -2.64 -17.58 -13.48
C THR A 161 -3.50 -18.39 -12.53
N PRO A 162 -3.16 -19.65 -12.24
CA PRO A 162 -3.89 -20.43 -11.24
C PRO A 162 -3.95 -19.70 -9.89
N TYR A 163 -5.11 -19.72 -9.25
CA TYR A 163 -5.28 -19.13 -7.92
C TYR A 163 -6.36 -19.87 -7.11
N VAL A 164 -6.27 -19.73 -5.80
CA VAL A 164 -7.23 -20.27 -4.82
C VAL A 164 -7.81 -19.14 -4.02
N THR A 165 -9.13 -19.15 -3.79
CA THR A 165 -9.78 -18.26 -2.84
C THR A 165 -9.60 -18.79 -1.43
N LEU A 166 -8.89 -18.04 -0.58
CA LEU A 166 -8.67 -18.42 0.83
C LEU A 166 -9.81 -17.95 1.72
N GLN A 167 -10.38 -16.78 1.42
CA GLN A 167 -11.48 -16.17 2.16
C GLN A 167 -12.34 -15.31 1.23
N THR A 168 -13.64 -15.28 1.49
CA THR A 168 -14.59 -14.37 0.84
C THR A 168 -15.19 -13.45 1.88
N ALA A 169 -15.26 -12.16 1.59
CA ALA A 169 -15.91 -11.17 2.44
C ALA A 169 -17.43 -11.36 2.45
N ASP A 170 -18.09 -10.90 3.53
CA ASP A 170 -19.55 -10.93 3.64
C ASP A 170 -20.23 -10.04 2.59
N ASP A 171 -19.66 -8.86 2.33
CA ASP A 171 -20.06 -7.98 1.21
C ASP A 171 -18.99 -8.00 0.12
N SER A 172 -19.30 -8.68 -0.98
CA SER A 172 -18.37 -8.79 -2.11
C SER A 172 -18.21 -7.50 -2.90
N LEU A 173 -19.11 -6.53 -2.77
CA LEU A 173 -19.06 -5.26 -3.51
C LEU A 173 -18.15 -4.23 -2.80
N HIS A 174 -18.27 -4.13 -1.48
CA HIS A 174 -17.53 -3.17 -0.64
C HIS A 174 -16.46 -3.88 0.21
N SER A 175 -15.76 -4.84 -0.36
CA SER A 175 -14.69 -5.59 0.31
C SER A 175 -13.31 -5.14 -0.14
N ILE A 176 -12.35 -5.27 0.75
CA ILE A 176 -10.92 -5.11 0.48
C ILE A 176 -10.37 -6.44 -0.03
N ARG A 177 -9.65 -6.42 -1.16
CA ARG A 177 -9.14 -7.64 -1.81
C ARG A 177 -7.63 -7.70 -1.73
N ILE A 178 -7.12 -8.79 -1.15
CA ILE A 178 -5.69 -9.05 -1.02
C ILE A 178 -5.33 -10.27 -1.87
N ALA A 179 -4.32 -10.11 -2.74
CA ALA A 179 -3.69 -11.20 -3.45
C ALA A 179 -2.34 -11.54 -2.81
N TYR A 180 -2.18 -12.76 -2.32
CA TYR A 180 -0.88 -13.35 -2.03
C TYR A 180 -0.32 -13.89 -3.34
N VAL A 181 0.90 -13.56 -3.70
CA VAL A 181 1.55 -13.99 -4.95
C VAL A 181 2.79 -14.82 -4.62
N ALA A 182 2.88 -16.00 -5.22
CA ALA A 182 4.04 -16.88 -5.04
C ALA A 182 5.26 -16.31 -5.79
N GLU A 183 6.41 -16.22 -5.10
CA GLU A 183 7.68 -15.84 -5.69
C GLU A 183 8.78 -16.83 -5.29
N GLY A 184 9.44 -17.43 -6.29
CA GLY A 184 10.47 -18.43 -6.06
C GLY A 184 9.97 -19.80 -5.62
N TYR A 185 8.69 -20.13 -5.81
CA TYR A 185 8.14 -21.48 -5.60
C TYR A 185 7.99 -22.18 -6.94
N LYS A 186 8.61 -23.35 -7.10
CA LYS A 186 8.41 -24.20 -8.29
C LYS A 186 7.02 -24.85 -8.28
N ALA A 187 6.65 -25.46 -9.37
CA ALA A 187 5.33 -26.11 -9.52
C ALA A 187 5.06 -27.19 -8.46
N ASP A 188 6.08 -27.92 -8.02
CA ASP A 188 6.01 -28.91 -6.95
C ASP A 188 6.08 -28.34 -5.54
N GLU A 189 6.32 -27.03 -5.39
CA GLU A 189 6.35 -26.30 -4.11
C GLU A 189 5.06 -25.50 -3.83
N MET A 190 4.03 -25.59 -4.68
CA MET A 190 2.81 -24.79 -4.55
C MET A 190 1.99 -25.12 -3.30
N GLU A 191 2.03 -26.34 -2.77
CA GLU A 191 1.39 -26.66 -1.50
C GLU A 191 2.11 -25.98 -0.31
N THR A 192 3.44 -25.82 -0.40
CA THR A 192 4.22 -25.04 0.57
C THR A 192 3.80 -23.57 0.53
N PHE A 193 3.71 -22.98 -0.68
CA PHE A 193 3.21 -21.63 -0.84
C PHE A 193 1.81 -21.43 -0.24
N LEU A 194 0.88 -22.36 -0.48
CA LEU A 194 -0.48 -22.28 0.09
C LEU A 194 -0.46 -22.36 1.63
N ALA A 195 0.45 -23.15 2.21
CA ALA A 195 0.64 -23.18 3.66
C ALA A 195 1.18 -21.83 4.17
N ASP A 196 2.17 -21.26 3.49
CA ASP A 196 2.75 -19.95 3.84
C ASP A 196 1.72 -18.82 3.70
N ALA A 197 0.87 -18.84 2.68
CA ALA A 197 -0.22 -17.88 2.51
C ALA A 197 -1.25 -17.96 3.66
N ARG A 198 -1.54 -19.16 4.19
CA ARG A 198 -2.38 -19.33 5.38
C ARG A 198 -1.70 -18.78 6.63
N ILE A 199 -0.40 -19.03 6.80
CA ILE A 199 0.39 -18.48 7.92
C ILE A 199 0.39 -16.95 7.88
N ALA A 200 0.58 -16.33 6.71
CA ALA A 200 0.49 -14.88 6.53
C ALA A 200 -0.91 -14.35 6.89
N THR A 201 -1.96 -15.04 6.43
CA THR A 201 -3.35 -14.72 6.75
C THR A 201 -3.59 -14.74 8.26
N GLU A 202 -3.22 -15.83 8.94
CA GLU A 202 -3.33 -15.95 10.39
C GLU A 202 -2.55 -14.84 11.11
N ALA A 203 -1.33 -14.53 10.65
CA ALA A 203 -0.50 -13.49 11.25
C ALA A 203 -1.19 -12.12 11.16
N ILE A 204 -1.66 -11.71 9.99
CA ILE A 204 -2.32 -10.42 9.77
C ILE A 204 -3.63 -10.34 10.58
N PHE A 205 -4.49 -11.35 10.46
CA PHE A 205 -5.82 -11.35 11.10
C PHE A 205 -5.79 -11.77 12.58
N SER A 206 -4.62 -12.02 13.17
CA SER A 206 -4.46 -12.08 14.64
C SER A 206 -4.36 -10.69 15.27
N HIS A 207 -4.04 -9.63 14.51
CA HIS A 207 -3.88 -8.26 14.98
C HIS A 207 -5.15 -7.44 14.84
N GLU A 208 -5.47 -6.59 15.84
CA GLU A 208 -6.48 -5.55 15.68
C GLU A 208 -5.93 -4.39 14.83
N PRO A 209 -6.77 -3.77 13.98
CA PRO A 209 -8.21 -3.99 13.77
C PRO A 209 -8.55 -5.02 12.68
N PHE A 210 -7.57 -5.68 12.06
CA PHE A 210 -7.82 -6.70 11.03
C PHE A 210 -8.67 -7.86 11.55
N ARG A 211 -8.44 -8.32 12.78
CA ARG A 211 -9.18 -9.42 13.41
C ARG A 211 -10.67 -9.13 13.49
N SER A 212 -11.05 -8.00 14.07
CA SER A 212 -12.45 -7.59 14.22
C SER A 212 -13.11 -7.21 12.89
N SER A 213 -12.32 -6.90 11.86
CA SER A 213 -12.79 -6.53 10.51
C SER A 213 -12.59 -7.64 9.47
N SER A 214 -12.25 -8.86 9.89
CA SER A 214 -11.85 -9.94 8.96
C SER A 214 -12.90 -10.26 7.89
N SER A 215 -14.19 -10.18 8.23
CA SER A 215 -15.29 -10.42 7.28
C SER A 215 -15.41 -9.38 6.16
N ARG A 216 -14.65 -8.28 6.23
CA ARG A 216 -14.59 -7.24 5.19
C ARG A 216 -13.52 -7.50 4.13
N PHE A 217 -12.76 -8.62 4.25
CA PHE A 217 -11.65 -8.94 3.36
C PHE A 217 -11.90 -10.20 2.54
N SER A 218 -11.57 -10.13 1.25
CA SER A 218 -11.47 -11.30 0.37
C SER A 218 -10.00 -11.57 0.05
N LEU A 219 -9.58 -12.83 0.16
CA LEU A 219 -8.18 -13.23 0.08
C LEU A 219 -7.98 -14.29 -1.01
N TYR A 220 -6.97 -14.09 -1.84
CA TYR A 220 -6.65 -14.95 -2.98
C TYR A 220 -5.17 -15.34 -2.94
N ALA A 221 -4.86 -16.63 -3.14
CA ALA A 221 -3.50 -17.13 -3.28
C ALA A 221 -3.23 -17.43 -4.77
N VAL A 222 -2.33 -16.66 -5.38
CA VAL A 222 -2.01 -16.69 -6.81
C VAL A 222 -0.70 -17.44 -7.01
N MET A 223 -0.70 -18.44 -7.89
CA MET A 223 0.32 -19.49 -7.98
C MET A 223 1.07 -19.47 -9.32
N PRO A 224 1.84 -18.43 -9.67
CA PRO A 224 2.75 -18.50 -10.81
C PRO A 224 3.92 -19.44 -10.47
N PRO A 225 4.15 -20.52 -11.26
CA PRO A 225 5.26 -21.42 -10.99
C PRO A 225 6.60 -20.76 -11.35
N SER A 226 7.58 -20.84 -10.46
CA SER A 226 8.96 -20.41 -10.69
C SER A 226 9.77 -21.48 -11.44
N ALA A 227 10.74 -21.04 -12.24
CA ALA A 227 11.73 -21.93 -12.83
C ALA A 227 12.75 -22.38 -11.78
N ASP A 228 13.23 -21.44 -10.96
CA ASP A 228 14.15 -21.71 -9.85
C ASP A 228 13.44 -21.56 -8.50
N SER A 229 13.88 -22.29 -7.48
CA SER A 229 13.42 -22.14 -6.10
C SER A 229 14.25 -21.09 -5.39
N GLY A 230 13.58 -20.16 -4.66
CA GLY A 230 14.25 -19.11 -3.91
C GLY A 230 14.17 -17.72 -4.54
N THR A 231 15.11 -16.84 -4.18
CA THR A 231 15.21 -15.47 -4.68
C THR A 231 16.68 -15.11 -4.93
N SER A 232 16.93 -14.13 -5.79
CA SER A 232 18.28 -13.69 -6.13
C SER A 232 18.98 -13.04 -4.94
N GLU A 233 20.28 -13.33 -4.80
CA GLU A 233 21.20 -12.76 -3.79
C GLU A 233 22.42 -12.16 -4.47
N PRO A 234 22.35 -10.94 -5.00
CA PRO A 234 23.43 -10.31 -5.78
C PRO A 234 24.77 -10.26 -5.07
N ALA A 235 24.79 -10.00 -3.76
CA ALA A 235 26.04 -10.00 -2.97
C ALA A 235 26.77 -11.35 -2.96
N LYS A 236 26.06 -12.46 -3.24
CA LYS A 236 26.63 -13.80 -3.40
C LYS A 236 26.84 -14.19 -4.87
N GLY A 237 26.56 -13.29 -5.80
CA GLY A 237 26.58 -13.58 -7.24
C GLY A 237 25.50 -14.55 -7.70
N LEU A 238 24.46 -14.77 -6.90
CA LEU A 238 23.36 -15.69 -7.18
C LEU A 238 22.20 -14.95 -7.87
N TRP A 239 21.92 -15.32 -9.11
CA TRP A 239 20.79 -14.83 -9.87
C TRP A 239 19.88 -15.98 -10.26
N LEU A 240 18.60 -15.90 -9.90
CA LEU A 240 17.59 -16.93 -10.09
C LEU A 240 16.51 -16.44 -11.06
N ASN A 241 15.99 -17.37 -11.86
CA ASN A 241 14.88 -17.12 -12.77
C ASN A 241 13.56 -17.38 -12.08
N THR A 242 13.01 -16.33 -11.49
CA THR A 242 11.75 -16.36 -10.76
C THR A 242 10.70 -15.46 -11.43
N PRO A 243 9.38 -15.66 -11.18
CA PRO A 243 8.32 -14.92 -11.88
C PRO A 243 8.39 -13.41 -11.75
N LEU A 244 8.89 -12.90 -10.61
CA LEU A 244 8.98 -11.47 -10.31
C LEU A 244 10.42 -10.96 -10.25
N HIS A 245 11.41 -11.81 -10.50
CA HIS A 245 12.83 -11.47 -10.45
C HIS A 245 13.21 -10.74 -9.15
N SER A 246 12.61 -11.17 -8.02
CA SER A 246 12.90 -10.56 -6.73
C SER A 246 14.35 -10.76 -6.31
N ASN A 247 14.90 -9.77 -5.62
CA ASN A 247 16.28 -9.85 -5.13
C ASN A 247 16.48 -9.13 -3.80
N PHE A 248 17.42 -9.64 -3.04
CA PHE A 248 18.06 -8.90 -1.94
C PHE A 248 19.00 -7.83 -2.46
N ASN A 249 19.61 -7.10 -1.56
CA ASN A 249 20.57 -6.01 -1.85
C ASN A 249 19.99 -4.87 -2.69
N THR A 250 18.67 -4.66 -2.65
CA THR A 250 18.05 -3.46 -3.22
C THR A 250 18.68 -2.23 -2.55
N PHE A 251 19.14 -1.29 -3.37
CA PHE A 251 19.89 -0.10 -2.94
C PHE A 251 21.08 -0.41 -2.02
N TYR A 252 21.72 -1.58 -2.24
CA TYR A 252 22.88 -2.09 -1.48
C TYR A 252 22.58 -2.46 -0.02
N SER A 253 21.32 -2.52 0.39
CA SER A 253 20.93 -2.99 1.72
C SER A 253 20.75 -4.51 1.73
N ASP A 254 21.48 -5.21 2.60
CA ASP A 254 21.51 -6.69 2.66
C ASP A 254 20.14 -7.32 2.98
N ARG A 255 19.29 -6.61 3.69
CA ARG A 255 17.96 -7.09 4.11
C ARG A 255 16.81 -6.52 3.27
N TYR A 256 17.09 -5.62 2.31
CA TYR A 256 16.04 -5.04 1.51
C TYR A 256 15.70 -5.96 0.32
N LEU A 257 14.57 -6.64 0.45
CA LEU A 257 14.02 -7.57 -0.52
C LEU A 257 12.92 -6.88 -1.32
N THR A 258 13.09 -6.73 -2.63
CA THR A 258 12.10 -6.09 -3.51
C THR A 258 12.05 -6.74 -4.89
N THR A 259 11.18 -6.23 -5.75
CA THR A 259 11.20 -6.42 -7.20
C THR A 259 11.12 -5.08 -7.93
N LEU A 260 11.78 -4.97 -9.07
CA LEU A 260 11.65 -3.86 -10.01
C LEU A 260 10.67 -4.17 -11.16
N HIS A 261 10.11 -5.37 -11.21
CA HIS A 261 9.31 -5.91 -12.32
C HIS A 261 7.81 -5.82 -12.02
N LEU A 262 7.30 -4.59 -11.83
CA LEU A 262 5.90 -4.38 -11.49
C LEU A 262 4.95 -4.71 -12.64
N LYS A 263 5.41 -4.62 -13.89
CA LYS A 263 4.59 -5.04 -15.05
C LYS A 263 4.36 -6.55 -15.04
N ASP A 264 5.37 -7.35 -14.73
CA ASP A 264 5.26 -8.81 -14.61
C ASP A 264 4.34 -9.19 -13.46
N LEU A 265 4.46 -8.52 -12.29
CA LEU A 265 3.58 -8.73 -11.14
C LEU A 265 2.10 -8.52 -11.52
N HIS A 266 1.79 -7.42 -12.19
CA HIS A 266 0.42 -7.12 -12.59
C HIS A 266 -0.05 -7.93 -13.82
N ASP A 267 0.85 -8.46 -14.66
CA ASP A 267 0.51 -9.40 -15.74
C ASP A 267 0.09 -10.75 -15.15
N ILE A 268 0.78 -11.23 -14.11
CA ILE A 268 0.41 -12.43 -13.32
C ILE A 268 -0.98 -12.27 -12.70
N LEU A 269 -1.32 -11.10 -12.24
CA LEU A 269 -2.61 -10.79 -11.58
C LEU A 269 -3.74 -10.44 -12.56
N ALA A 270 -3.50 -10.43 -13.87
CA ALA A 270 -4.48 -10.04 -14.87
C ALA A 270 -5.77 -10.87 -14.79
N GLY A 271 -6.91 -10.22 -14.54
CA GLY A 271 -8.22 -10.87 -14.45
C GLY A 271 -8.52 -11.55 -13.10
N ILE A 272 -7.62 -11.46 -12.13
CA ILE A 272 -7.80 -11.96 -10.76
C ILE A 272 -8.31 -10.79 -9.88
N PRO A 273 -9.19 -11.03 -8.89
CA PRO A 273 -9.64 -9.98 -7.97
C PRO A 273 -8.52 -9.55 -7.02
N TYR A 274 -8.08 -8.29 -7.07
CA TYR A 274 -7.13 -7.72 -6.12
C TYR A 274 -7.18 -6.19 -6.07
N GLU A 275 -6.75 -5.65 -4.95
CA GLU A 275 -6.43 -4.24 -4.70
C GLU A 275 -5.05 -4.13 -4.04
N HIS A 276 -4.80 -4.95 -3.03
CA HIS A 276 -3.54 -5.01 -2.30
C HIS A 276 -2.79 -6.30 -2.63
N ILE A 277 -1.47 -6.20 -2.68
CA ILE A 277 -0.60 -7.30 -3.11
C ILE A 277 0.40 -7.61 -2.02
N ILE A 278 0.50 -8.89 -1.65
CA ILE A 278 1.51 -9.42 -0.74
C ILE A 278 2.28 -10.51 -1.49
N VAL A 279 3.53 -10.25 -1.81
CA VAL A 279 4.40 -11.24 -2.45
C VAL A 279 5.07 -12.06 -1.35
N LEU A 280 4.85 -13.38 -1.36
CA LEU A 280 5.48 -14.32 -0.46
C LEU A 280 6.68 -14.96 -1.15
N VAL A 281 7.86 -14.72 -0.61
CA VAL A 281 9.14 -15.10 -1.21
C VAL A 281 9.71 -16.32 -0.53
N ASN A 282 9.96 -17.38 -1.30
CA ASN A 282 10.49 -18.66 -0.86
C ASN A 282 11.94 -18.53 -0.39
N THR A 283 12.18 -17.99 0.78
CA THR A 283 13.53 -17.81 1.33
C THR A 283 13.53 -17.82 2.86
N SER A 284 14.63 -18.32 3.43
CA SER A 284 14.90 -18.28 4.86
C SER A 284 15.76 -17.07 5.27
N ASN A 285 16.23 -16.25 4.34
CA ASN A 285 16.97 -15.03 4.64
C ASN A 285 16.01 -13.95 5.14
N TYR A 286 16.42 -13.19 6.15
CA TYR A 286 15.63 -12.08 6.69
C TYR A 286 15.53 -10.96 5.67
N GLY A 287 14.30 -10.52 5.37
CA GLY A 287 14.05 -9.37 4.52
C GLY A 287 12.56 -9.17 4.24
N GLY A 288 12.24 -7.96 3.84
CA GLY A 288 10.91 -7.51 3.47
C GLY A 288 10.96 -6.09 2.95
N GLY A 289 9.83 -5.58 2.52
CA GLY A 289 9.61 -4.20 2.10
C GLY A 289 8.16 -3.97 1.75
N GLY A 290 7.59 -2.83 2.15
CA GLY A 290 6.20 -2.47 1.91
C GLY A 290 6.04 -1.05 1.38
N ILE A 291 5.32 -0.88 0.26
CA ILE A 291 5.13 0.39 -0.43
C ILE A 291 3.63 0.68 -0.57
N LEU A 292 3.19 1.83 -0.05
CA LEU A 292 1.78 2.23 -0.01
C LEU A 292 1.09 2.09 -1.39
N ASN A 293 -0.02 1.34 -1.42
CA ASN A 293 -0.85 1.11 -2.61
C ASN A 293 -0.06 0.62 -3.84
N SER A 294 1.05 -0.06 -3.61
CA SER A 294 1.84 -0.74 -4.63
C SER A 294 1.93 -2.23 -4.32
N TYR A 295 2.83 -2.65 -3.44
CA TYR A 295 2.97 -4.03 -3.03
C TYR A 295 3.71 -4.15 -1.70
N ASN A 296 3.70 -5.33 -1.08
CA ASN A 296 4.74 -5.70 -0.14
C ASN A 296 5.37 -7.05 -0.52
N LEU A 297 6.63 -7.26 -0.14
CA LEU A 297 7.32 -8.54 -0.17
C LEU A 297 7.70 -8.96 1.25
N SER A 298 7.58 -10.27 1.54
CA SER A 298 8.04 -10.85 2.81
C SER A 298 8.64 -12.22 2.57
N MET A 299 9.79 -12.48 3.20
CA MET A 299 10.35 -13.84 3.28
C MET A 299 9.39 -14.75 4.05
N THR A 300 9.35 -16.06 3.73
CA THR A 300 8.39 -17.00 4.33
C THR A 300 9.01 -17.98 5.32
N HIS A 301 10.26 -18.38 5.16
CA HIS A 301 10.88 -19.45 5.94
C HIS A 301 11.85 -18.97 7.04
N HIS A 302 11.81 -17.68 7.35
CA HIS A 302 12.55 -17.12 8.48
C HIS A 302 11.67 -17.14 9.76
N PRO A 303 12.24 -17.34 10.97
CA PRO A 303 11.48 -17.29 12.23
C PRO A 303 10.68 -16.01 12.44
N SER A 304 11.12 -14.89 11.89
CA SER A 304 10.42 -13.59 11.95
C SER A 304 9.39 -13.38 10.83
N PHE A 305 8.99 -14.41 10.07
CA PHE A 305 8.02 -14.25 8.98
C PHE A 305 6.71 -13.61 9.46
N ARG A 306 6.10 -14.17 10.53
CA ARG A 306 4.83 -13.66 11.06
C ARG A 306 4.87 -12.17 11.45
N PRO A 307 5.84 -11.67 12.26
CA PRO A 307 5.90 -10.25 12.56
C PRO A 307 6.23 -9.37 11.35
N VAL A 308 7.10 -9.80 10.44
CA VAL A 308 7.51 -8.99 9.28
C VAL A 308 6.36 -8.84 8.28
N VAL A 309 5.64 -9.89 7.90
CA VAL A 309 4.52 -9.74 6.95
C VAL A 309 3.44 -8.79 7.46
N VAL A 310 3.22 -8.74 8.77
CA VAL A 310 2.28 -7.78 9.40
C VAL A 310 2.83 -6.36 9.37
N HIS A 311 4.11 -6.18 9.67
CA HIS A 311 4.80 -4.89 9.62
C HIS A 311 4.75 -4.31 8.20
N GLU A 312 5.18 -5.07 7.19
CA GLU A 312 5.19 -4.64 5.79
C GLU A 312 3.78 -4.35 5.25
N PHE A 313 2.77 -5.09 5.73
CA PHE A 313 1.39 -4.79 5.41
C PHE A 313 0.91 -3.49 6.05
N GLY A 314 1.42 -3.11 7.21
CA GLY A 314 1.20 -1.79 7.81
C GLY A 314 1.65 -0.65 6.89
N HIS A 315 2.81 -0.77 6.25
CA HIS A 315 3.29 0.19 5.25
C HIS A 315 2.41 0.19 3.99
N SER A 316 2.25 -0.96 3.36
CA SER A 316 1.63 -1.06 2.03
C SER A 316 0.12 -0.80 2.04
N PHE A 317 -0.58 -1.14 3.12
CA PHE A 317 -2.02 -0.98 3.26
C PHE A 317 -2.43 0.38 3.84
N ALA A 318 -1.79 0.78 4.95
CA ALA A 318 -2.21 1.95 5.73
C ALA A 318 -1.22 3.12 5.68
N GLY A 319 -0.11 2.98 4.95
CA GLY A 319 0.92 4.01 4.84
C GLY A 319 1.51 4.39 6.21
N LEU A 320 1.67 3.41 7.10
CA LEU A 320 2.33 3.64 8.37
C LEU A 320 3.83 3.82 8.14
N ALA A 321 4.44 4.75 8.84
CA ALA A 321 5.89 4.91 8.88
C ALA A 321 6.52 3.91 9.86
N ASP A 322 7.82 3.65 9.67
CA ASP A 322 8.65 3.04 10.69
C ASP A 322 8.71 3.90 11.95
N GLU A 323 8.50 3.29 13.11
CA GLU A 323 8.54 3.97 14.41
C GLU A 323 9.91 3.81 15.10
N TYR A 324 10.93 3.35 14.38
CA TYR A 324 12.30 3.27 14.88
C TYR A 324 13.17 4.41 14.32
N ALA A 325 14.25 4.68 15.06
CA ALA A 325 15.35 5.55 14.67
C ALA A 325 16.61 5.05 15.35
N TYR A 326 17.69 4.92 14.60
CA TYR A 326 18.98 4.48 15.09
C TYR A 326 20.05 5.52 14.70
N GLU A 327 21.02 5.77 15.58
CA GLU A 327 22.08 6.77 15.30
C GLU A 327 22.86 6.48 14.02
N GLU A 328 23.08 5.20 13.73
CA GLU A 328 23.81 4.73 12.54
C GLU A 328 22.96 4.83 11.25
N GLU A 329 21.64 4.85 11.39
CA GLU A 329 20.67 4.94 10.29
C GLU A 329 19.97 6.32 10.22
N ALA A 330 20.50 7.32 10.93
CA ALA A 330 19.88 8.64 11.02
C ALA A 330 19.88 9.38 9.68
N ILE A 331 18.95 9.01 8.81
CA ILE A 331 18.64 9.74 7.58
C ILE A 331 17.57 10.77 7.96
N PRO A 332 17.81 12.06 7.81
CA PRO A 332 16.78 13.08 8.05
C PRO A 332 15.74 13.04 6.94
N MET A 333 14.80 12.11 7.01
CA MET A 333 13.74 11.91 6.00
C MET A 333 12.65 12.97 6.07
N TYR A 334 12.43 13.54 7.25
CA TYR A 334 11.30 14.45 7.49
C TYR A 334 11.81 15.86 7.84
N PRO A 335 11.42 16.89 7.07
CA PRO A 335 11.59 18.26 7.48
C PRO A 335 10.81 18.53 8.79
N HIS A 336 11.44 19.16 9.78
CA HIS A 336 10.79 19.42 11.09
C HIS A 336 9.76 20.54 11.05
N ASP A 337 9.65 21.25 9.94
CA ASP A 337 8.71 22.37 9.69
C ASP A 337 7.49 21.95 8.86
N ILE A 338 7.34 20.66 8.55
CA ILE A 338 6.21 20.09 7.81
C ILE A 338 5.71 18.85 8.53
N GLU A 339 4.39 18.69 8.58
CA GLU A 339 3.76 17.49 9.13
C GLU A 339 3.88 16.31 8.14
N PRO A 340 4.41 15.14 8.54
CA PRO A 340 4.39 13.92 7.73
C PRO A 340 2.96 13.53 7.35
N TRP A 341 2.77 12.93 6.16
CA TRP A 341 1.46 12.41 5.76
C TRP A 341 1.12 11.09 6.47
N GLU A 342 2.10 10.37 6.95
CA GLU A 342 1.95 9.14 7.70
C GLU A 342 1.21 9.37 9.02
N GLN A 343 0.24 8.53 9.32
CA GLN A 343 -0.71 8.76 10.40
C GLN A 343 -0.17 8.40 11.79
N ASN A 344 0.93 7.65 11.88
CA ASN A 344 1.50 7.16 13.15
C ASN A 344 2.75 7.92 13.61
N ILE A 345 3.20 8.92 12.85
CA ILE A 345 4.29 9.82 13.24
C ILE A 345 3.88 11.28 13.10
N THR A 346 4.55 12.19 13.80
CA THR A 346 4.28 13.64 13.76
C THR A 346 5.52 14.46 14.04
N THR A 347 5.62 15.64 13.42
CA THR A 347 6.55 16.71 13.78
C THR A 347 5.92 17.76 14.68
N LEU A 348 4.65 17.60 15.06
CA LEU A 348 3.81 18.52 15.82
C LEU A 348 3.45 19.82 15.08
N VAL A 349 3.75 19.92 13.78
CA VAL A 349 3.45 21.13 12.98
C VAL A 349 1.96 21.22 12.69
N ASP A 350 1.33 20.09 12.33
CA ASP A 350 -0.13 20.00 12.14
C ASP A 350 -0.61 18.64 12.67
N PHE A 351 -0.63 18.54 13.99
CA PHE A 351 -0.96 17.29 14.68
C PHE A 351 -2.47 17.01 14.71
N ASN A 352 -3.29 18.00 14.39
CA ASN A 352 -4.74 17.88 14.36
C ASN A 352 -5.17 16.73 13.39
N GLY A 353 -6.14 15.95 13.82
CA GLY A 353 -6.68 14.85 13.00
C GLY A 353 -5.88 13.55 13.02
N LYS A 354 -4.66 13.53 13.57
CA LYS A 354 -3.90 12.29 13.80
C LYS A 354 -4.40 11.58 15.07
N TRP A 355 -3.62 11.52 16.14
CA TRP A 355 -4.02 10.85 17.39
C TRP A 355 -4.10 11.80 18.60
N GLU A 356 -4.23 13.10 18.39
CA GLU A 356 -4.37 14.08 19.45
C GLU A 356 -5.52 13.72 20.41
N ASN A 357 -6.63 13.19 19.87
CA ASN A 357 -7.78 12.73 20.61
C ASN A 357 -7.52 11.53 21.55
N LEU A 358 -6.42 10.81 21.36
CA LEU A 358 -6.00 9.68 22.21
C LEU A 358 -5.03 10.12 23.33
N ILE A 359 -4.52 11.36 23.29
CA ILE A 359 -3.53 11.83 24.27
C ILE A 359 -4.23 12.41 25.50
N PRO A 360 -3.92 11.91 26.71
CA PRO A 360 -4.43 12.50 27.94
C PRO A 360 -3.99 13.96 28.08
N LYS A 361 -4.89 14.81 28.55
CA LYS A 361 -4.58 16.23 28.77
C LYS A 361 -3.40 16.39 29.74
N GLY A 362 -2.41 17.21 29.35
CA GLY A 362 -1.21 17.47 30.15
C GLY A 362 -0.10 16.41 29.99
N THR A 363 -0.20 15.53 28.98
CA THR A 363 0.89 14.61 28.64
C THR A 363 2.17 15.39 28.29
N PRO A 364 3.32 15.07 28.92
CA PRO A 364 4.59 15.72 28.62
C PRO A 364 5.06 15.46 27.19
N VAL A 365 5.78 16.43 26.60
CA VAL A 365 6.44 16.32 25.28
C VAL A 365 7.93 16.64 25.44
N PRO A 366 8.84 15.68 25.18
CA PRO A 366 8.59 14.26 24.92
C PRO A 366 7.95 13.52 26.11
N THR A 367 7.15 12.48 25.81
CA THR A 367 6.59 11.63 26.85
C THR A 367 7.70 10.75 27.46
N PRO A 368 7.86 10.71 28.80
CA PRO A 368 8.87 9.88 29.44
C PRO A 368 8.69 8.39 29.16
N LEU A 369 9.79 7.66 29.00
CA LEU A 369 9.80 6.21 28.84
C LEU A 369 9.32 5.51 30.12
N SER A 370 8.87 4.27 29.96
CA SER A 370 8.46 3.36 31.05
C SER A 370 9.24 2.06 30.96
N ASP A 371 9.60 1.51 32.10
CA ASP A 371 10.25 0.18 32.19
C ASP A 371 9.22 -0.97 32.10
N SER A 372 7.92 -0.70 32.26
CA SER A 372 6.86 -1.70 32.10
C SER A 372 6.56 -1.94 30.62
N PRO A 373 6.72 -3.16 30.09
CA PRO A 373 6.39 -3.49 28.70
C PRO A 373 4.92 -3.22 28.36
N GLU A 374 3.99 -3.47 29.26
CA GLU A 374 2.57 -3.24 29.05
C GLU A 374 2.27 -1.73 28.89
N VAL A 375 2.91 -0.90 29.74
CA VAL A 375 2.78 0.57 29.63
C VAL A 375 3.46 1.07 28.36
N ALA A 376 4.62 0.53 28.00
CA ALA A 376 5.36 0.89 26.79
C ALA A 376 4.54 0.66 25.51
N ALA A 377 3.76 -0.42 25.44
CA ALA A 377 2.95 -0.78 24.29
C ALA A 377 1.57 -0.08 24.25
N SER A 378 1.03 0.34 25.38
CA SER A 378 -0.37 0.80 25.49
C SER A 378 -0.53 2.28 25.80
N ARG A 379 0.42 2.91 26.52
CA ARG A 379 0.35 4.33 26.88
C ARG A 379 0.56 5.20 25.65
N VAL A 380 -0.50 5.90 25.24
CA VAL A 380 -0.41 6.87 24.15
C VAL A 380 0.21 8.17 24.64
N GLY A 381 1.11 8.73 23.83
CA GLY A 381 1.84 9.97 24.10
C GLY A 381 2.54 10.51 22.87
N LEU A 382 3.64 11.22 23.11
CA LEU A 382 4.51 11.79 22.09
C LEU A 382 5.96 11.39 22.41
N PHE A 383 6.36 10.20 21.93
CA PHE A 383 7.68 9.63 22.17
C PHE A 383 8.63 10.02 21.03
N GLU A 384 9.67 10.75 21.37
CA GLU A 384 10.65 11.22 20.38
C GLU A 384 11.45 10.07 19.77
N GLY A 385 11.77 10.19 18.49
CA GLY A 385 12.48 9.21 17.69
C GLY A 385 11.54 8.30 16.88
N ALA A 386 11.37 8.61 15.59
CA ALA A 386 10.59 7.84 14.63
C ALA A 386 11.00 8.22 13.19
N GLY A 387 10.63 7.44 12.20
CA GLY A 387 10.88 7.74 10.79
C GLY A 387 12.36 7.97 10.52
N TYR A 388 13.24 7.13 11.06
CA TYR A 388 14.69 7.25 10.98
C TYR A 388 15.28 8.54 11.59
N SER A 389 14.46 9.40 12.18
CA SER A 389 14.87 10.67 12.78
C SER A 389 14.94 10.53 14.30
N MET A 390 16.14 10.72 14.87
CA MET A 390 16.38 10.62 16.32
C MET A 390 15.69 11.71 17.11
N ARG A 391 15.44 12.89 16.49
CA ARG A 391 14.82 14.07 17.13
C ARG A 391 13.84 14.76 16.22
N GLY A 392 12.89 15.47 16.82
CA GLY A 392 11.91 16.31 16.13
C GLY A 392 10.78 15.54 15.45
N VAL A 393 10.82 14.20 15.47
CA VAL A 393 9.75 13.33 14.98
C VAL A 393 9.29 12.43 16.13
N TYR A 394 7.99 12.34 16.32
CA TYR A 394 7.38 11.65 17.46
C TYR A 394 6.48 10.53 16.98
N ARG A 395 6.42 9.43 17.76
CA ARG A 395 5.50 8.30 17.60
C ARG A 395 4.50 8.23 18.73
N GLY A 396 3.43 7.47 18.54
CA GLY A 396 2.29 7.43 19.46
C GLY A 396 2.51 6.63 20.74
N THR A 397 3.38 5.61 20.70
CA THR A 397 3.71 4.77 21.88
C THR A 397 5.21 4.53 21.96
N GLN A 398 5.67 4.05 23.12
CA GLN A 398 7.08 3.71 23.28
C GLN A 398 7.48 2.52 22.41
N ASP A 399 6.61 1.50 22.27
CA ASP A 399 6.83 0.33 21.43
C ASP A 399 5.56 -0.10 20.68
N CYS A 400 5.73 -0.64 19.48
CA CYS A 400 4.69 -0.98 18.53
C CYS A 400 5.17 -2.03 17.52
N ARG A 401 4.27 -2.73 16.83
CA ARG A 401 4.60 -3.57 15.67
C ARG A 401 5.38 -2.80 14.59
N MET A 402 5.11 -1.52 14.38
CA MET A 402 5.85 -0.67 13.44
C MET A 402 7.22 -0.23 13.96
N ARG A 403 7.62 -0.64 15.16
CA ARG A 403 8.92 -0.34 15.75
C ARG A 403 9.79 -1.57 15.96
N THR A 404 9.21 -2.66 16.47
CA THR A 404 9.96 -3.89 16.80
C THR A 404 9.18 -5.15 16.41
N ASN A 405 9.92 -6.20 16.03
CA ASN A 405 9.33 -7.52 15.79
C ASN A 405 8.88 -8.24 17.08
N THR A 406 9.29 -7.75 18.24
CA THR A 406 8.98 -8.35 19.54
C THR A 406 7.63 -7.90 20.10
N ASN A 407 7.16 -6.71 19.75
CA ASN A 407 5.82 -6.28 20.15
C ASN A 407 4.76 -7.12 19.41
N PRO A 408 3.82 -7.77 20.12
CA PRO A 408 2.84 -8.67 19.48
C PRO A 408 1.74 -7.94 18.71
N GLU A 409 1.58 -6.61 18.86
CA GLU A 409 0.40 -5.87 18.38
C GLU A 409 0.75 -4.50 17.80
N PHE A 410 -0.13 -3.98 16.95
CA PHE A 410 -0.15 -2.56 16.62
C PHE A 410 -0.57 -1.73 17.84
N CYS A 411 0.08 -0.59 18.05
CA CYS A 411 -0.30 0.35 19.10
C CYS A 411 -1.68 0.99 18.82
N PRO A 412 -2.31 1.64 19.81
CA PRO A 412 -3.62 2.29 19.61
C PRO A 412 -3.65 3.30 18.46
N VAL A 413 -2.55 4.01 18.21
CA VAL A 413 -2.43 4.99 17.12
C VAL A 413 -2.45 4.30 15.75
N CYS A 414 -1.61 3.27 15.57
CA CYS A 414 -1.58 2.49 14.34
C CYS A 414 -2.91 1.78 14.09
N ARG A 415 -3.55 1.23 15.13
CA ARG A 415 -4.90 0.63 15.01
C ARG A 415 -5.93 1.64 14.52
N GLN A 416 -5.92 2.88 15.05
CA GLN A 416 -6.83 3.94 14.61
C GLN A 416 -6.60 4.28 13.12
N ALA A 417 -5.34 4.39 12.70
CA ALA A 417 -4.98 4.67 11.31
C ALA A 417 -5.45 3.54 10.36
N ILE A 418 -5.17 2.28 10.70
CA ILE A 418 -5.60 1.11 9.93
C ILE A 418 -7.14 1.04 9.86
N GLN A 419 -7.84 1.27 10.99
CA GLN A 419 -9.30 1.24 11.02
C GLN A 419 -9.92 2.30 10.10
N ARG A 420 -9.35 3.51 10.04
CA ARG A 420 -9.80 4.57 9.12
C ARG A 420 -9.70 4.12 7.66
N VAL A 421 -8.64 3.41 7.29
CA VAL A 421 -8.48 2.87 5.92
C VAL A 421 -9.51 1.79 5.65
N ILE A 422 -9.71 0.84 6.57
CA ILE A 422 -10.73 -0.22 6.43
C ILE A 422 -12.12 0.41 6.25
N ASP A 423 -12.49 1.36 7.10
CA ASP A 423 -13.80 2.01 7.05
C ASP A 423 -13.99 2.84 5.78
N PHE A 424 -12.93 3.48 5.29
CA PHE A 424 -12.97 4.24 4.04
C PHE A 424 -13.40 3.37 2.84
N TYR A 425 -12.92 2.14 2.77
CA TYR A 425 -13.23 1.20 1.68
C TYR A 425 -14.55 0.46 1.86
N THR A 426 -15.00 0.22 3.12
CA THR A 426 -16.02 -0.78 3.41
C THR A 426 -17.29 -0.24 4.05
N VAL A 427 -17.27 0.98 4.60
CA VAL A 427 -18.45 1.58 5.24
C VAL A 427 -19.12 2.57 4.29
N GLU A 428 -20.38 2.32 3.94
CA GLU A 428 -21.19 3.30 3.19
C GLU A 428 -21.38 4.57 4.04
N ARG A 429 -21.10 5.72 3.44
CA ARG A 429 -21.27 7.05 4.05
C ARG A 429 -22.43 7.81 3.43
#